data_4b8d8475d83e5beaf2a4f3e3684ffda6
#
_entry.id   4b8d8475d83e5beaf2a4f3e3684ffda6
#
_cell.length_a   1.000
_cell.length_b   1.000
_cell.length_c   1.000
_cell.angle_alpha   90.00
_cell.angle_beta   90.00
_cell.angle_gamma   90.00
#
_symmetry.space_group_name_H-M   'P 1'
#
loop_
_entity.id
_entity.type
_entity.pdbx_description
1 polymer ?
#
loop_
_entity_poly.entity_id
_entity_poly.type
_entity_poly.pdbx_seq_one_letter_code
_entity_poly.pdbx_strand_id
1 'polypeptide(L)'
;MKLAVLYAGQGAQHPGMGKEFYESSPAFRAAFDSAALDFDLHRVCFEDPDGVLNQTEYTQPCMVAFACGVTAVLAEKGVKPAYLAGLSLGEYSALQAAGVFTAKQAIELTAFRLSLIHI
;
A
#
# COMPACT_ATOMS: atom_id res chain seq x y z
N MET A 1 -16.31 -2.93 20.99
CA MET A 1 -14.90 -3.38 21.00
C MET A 1 -14.05 -2.35 20.24
N LYS A 2 -12.94 -1.97 20.83
CA LYS A 2 -11.99 -1.08 20.15
C LYS A 2 -10.99 -1.92 19.36
N LEU A 3 -10.72 -1.52 18.13
CA LEU A 3 -9.84 -2.21 17.21
C LEU A 3 -8.64 -1.32 16.87
N ALA A 4 -7.45 -1.91 16.90
CA ALA A 4 -6.24 -1.25 16.41
C ALA A 4 -5.82 -1.92 15.10
N VAL A 5 -5.39 -1.11 14.13
CA VAL A 5 -4.84 -1.60 12.88
C VAL A 5 -3.37 -1.23 12.83
N LEU A 6 -2.53 -2.25 12.60
CA LEU A 6 -1.08 -2.10 12.51
C LEU A 6 -0.62 -2.38 11.09
N TYR A 7 0.16 -1.45 10.55
CA TYR A 7 0.66 -1.55 9.17
C TYR A 7 2.11 -1.99 9.18
N ALA A 8 2.39 -3.07 8.45
CA ALA A 8 3.72 -3.65 8.35
C ALA A 8 4.65 -2.76 7.54
N GLY A 9 5.93 -2.85 7.85
CA GLY A 9 7.00 -2.22 7.09
C GLY A 9 7.59 -3.14 6.05
N GLN A 10 8.71 -2.70 5.45
CA GLN A 10 9.44 -3.46 4.44
C GLN A 10 9.91 -4.80 5.00
N GLY A 11 9.72 -5.87 4.23
CA GLY A 11 10.03 -7.24 4.59
C GLY A 11 8.81 -8.16 4.61
N ALA A 12 7.60 -7.61 4.70
CA ALA A 12 6.37 -8.39 4.70
C ALA A 12 5.83 -8.68 3.28
N GLN A 13 6.40 -8.07 2.24
CA GLN A 13 5.93 -8.22 0.87
C GLN A 13 6.22 -9.62 0.31
N HIS A 14 5.32 -10.07 -0.57
CA HIS A 14 5.52 -11.28 -1.37
C HIS A 14 4.74 -11.17 -2.68
N PRO A 15 5.21 -11.80 -3.78
CA PRO A 15 4.47 -11.78 -5.05
C PRO A 15 3.07 -12.35 -4.88
N GLY A 16 2.09 -11.69 -5.49
CA GLY A 16 0.68 -12.09 -5.39
C GLY A 16 -0.07 -11.45 -4.24
N MET A 17 0.60 -10.69 -3.37
CA MET A 17 -0.09 -10.03 -2.25
C MET A 17 -1.18 -9.08 -2.75
N GLY A 18 -2.41 -9.28 -2.29
CA GLY A 18 -3.53 -8.43 -2.64
C GLY A 18 -4.24 -8.79 -3.94
N LYS A 19 -3.75 -9.77 -4.71
CA LYS A 19 -4.35 -10.13 -5.98
C LYS A 19 -5.81 -10.55 -5.84
N GLU A 20 -6.13 -11.36 -4.84
CA GLU A 20 -7.50 -11.80 -4.59
C GLU A 20 -8.42 -10.62 -4.25
N PHE A 21 -7.95 -9.68 -3.44
CA PHE A 21 -8.70 -8.47 -3.13
C PHE A 21 -8.90 -7.61 -4.38
N TYR A 22 -7.88 -7.49 -5.21
CA TYR A 22 -7.96 -6.72 -6.44
C TYR A 22 -9.04 -7.30 -7.37
N GLU A 23 -9.11 -8.62 -7.49
CA GLU A 23 -10.08 -9.30 -8.34
C GLU A 23 -11.50 -9.19 -7.81
N SER A 24 -11.69 -9.17 -6.49
CA SER A 24 -13.01 -9.27 -5.86
C SER A 24 -13.57 -7.96 -5.31
N SER A 25 -12.73 -6.93 -5.08
CA SER A 25 -13.18 -5.70 -4.42
C SER A 25 -12.93 -4.46 -5.26
N PRO A 26 -14.01 -3.79 -5.72
CA PRO A 26 -13.86 -2.49 -6.40
C PRO A 26 -13.21 -1.42 -5.53
N ALA A 27 -13.45 -1.44 -4.22
CA ALA A 27 -12.83 -0.49 -3.29
C ALA A 27 -11.32 -0.69 -3.22
N PHE A 28 -10.85 -1.94 -3.19
CA PHE A 28 -9.42 -2.24 -3.25
C PHE A 28 -8.81 -1.73 -4.56
N ARG A 29 -9.44 -2.04 -5.69
CA ARG A 29 -8.96 -1.60 -7.02
C ARG A 29 -8.83 -0.08 -7.10
N ALA A 30 -9.84 0.64 -6.63
CA ALA A 30 -9.84 2.11 -6.69
C ALA A 30 -8.65 2.70 -5.93
N ALA A 31 -8.36 2.20 -4.75
CA ALA A 31 -7.23 2.67 -3.94
C ALA A 31 -5.88 2.24 -4.56
N PHE A 32 -5.77 0.97 -4.94
CA PHE A 32 -4.54 0.41 -5.50
C PHE A 32 -4.14 1.08 -6.81
N ASP A 33 -5.12 1.39 -7.66
CA ASP A 33 -4.90 1.97 -8.99
C ASP A 33 -4.85 3.50 -8.99
N SER A 34 -4.96 4.15 -7.83
CA SER A 34 -5.09 5.60 -7.75
C SER A 34 -3.83 6.38 -8.13
N ALA A 35 -2.66 5.76 -8.00
CA ALA A 35 -1.38 6.43 -8.19
C ALA A 35 -0.87 6.30 -9.62
N ALA A 36 -0.18 7.35 -10.09
CA ALA A 36 0.55 7.33 -11.35
C ALA A 36 2.04 7.09 -11.05
N LEU A 37 2.55 5.93 -11.46
CA LEU A 37 3.93 5.51 -11.24
C LEU A 37 4.63 5.27 -12.56
N ASP A 38 5.95 5.26 -12.53
CA ASP A 38 6.78 4.99 -13.71
C ASP A 38 7.04 3.51 -13.97
N PHE A 39 6.34 2.64 -13.24
CA PHE A 39 6.39 1.19 -13.46
C PHE A 39 4.98 0.59 -13.28
N ASP A 40 4.83 -0.66 -13.76
CA ASP A 40 3.57 -1.38 -13.66
C ASP A 40 3.42 -2.02 -12.27
N LEU A 41 2.65 -1.36 -11.42
CA LEU A 41 2.44 -1.77 -10.03
C LEU A 41 1.83 -3.18 -9.94
N HIS A 42 0.87 -3.51 -10.80
CA HIS A 42 0.22 -4.83 -10.81
C HIS A 42 1.23 -5.93 -11.12
N ARG A 43 2.04 -5.71 -12.16
CA ARG A 43 3.02 -6.68 -12.60
C ARG A 43 4.04 -6.98 -11.51
N VAL A 44 4.57 -5.95 -10.87
CA VAL A 44 5.56 -6.11 -9.80
C VAL A 44 4.94 -6.74 -8.55
N CYS A 45 3.77 -6.24 -8.13
CA CYS A 45 3.13 -6.68 -6.89
C CYS A 45 2.55 -8.10 -7.00
N PHE A 46 1.91 -8.43 -8.13
CA PHE A 46 1.18 -9.68 -8.27
C PHE A 46 1.99 -10.81 -8.91
N GLU A 47 2.90 -10.50 -9.80
CA GLU A 47 3.63 -11.52 -10.57
C GLU A 47 5.14 -11.50 -10.33
N ASP A 48 5.71 -10.30 -10.26
CA ASP A 48 7.15 -10.06 -10.08
C ASP A 48 8.03 -10.92 -11.01
N PRO A 49 7.80 -10.89 -12.34
CA PRO A 49 8.52 -11.78 -13.26
C PRO A 49 10.02 -11.47 -13.31
N ASP A 50 10.40 -10.23 -12.99
CA ASP A 50 11.79 -9.78 -13.03
C ASP A 50 12.48 -9.87 -11.65
N GLY A 51 11.76 -10.31 -10.61
CA GLY A 51 12.32 -10.49 -9.28
C GLY A 51 12.72 -9.19 -8.58
N VAL A 52 12.00 -8.09 -8.82
CA VAL A 52 12.37 -6.76 -8.31
C VAL A 52 11.58 -6.33 -7.07
N LEU A 53 10.55 -7.06 -6.67
CA LEU A 53 9.67 -6.67 -5.56
C LEU A 53 10.42 -6.42 -4.26
N ASN A 54 11.53 -7.11 -4.03
CA ASN A 54 12.34 -6.94 -2.83
C ASN A 54 13.33 -5.78 -2.91
N GLN A 55 13.40 -5.09 -4.05
CA GLN A 55 14.16 -3.85 -4.17
C GLN A 55 13.32 -2.71 -3.59
N THR A 56 13.92 -1.92 -2.70
CA THR A 56 13.23 -0.90 -1.91
C THR A 56 12.37 0.05 -2.75
N GLU A 57 12.86 0.46 -3.92
CA GLU A 57 12.16 1.37 -4.83
C GLU A 57 10.83 0.82 -5.36
N TYR A 58 10.70 -0.51 -5.41
CA TYR A 58 9.46 -1.20 -5.80
C TYR A 58 8.67 -1.66 -4.58
N THR A 59 9.37 -2.14 -3.55
CA THR A 59 8.74 -2.65 -2.32
C THR A 59 7.85 -1.60 -1.68
N GLN A 60 8.36 -0.38 -1.52
CA GLN A 60 7.63 0.64 -0.75
C GLN A 60 6.32 1.05 -1.41
N PRO A 61 6.29 1.44 -2.70
CA PRO A 61 5.00 1.75 -3.33
C PRO A 61 4.03 0.56 -3.34
N CYS A 62 4.53 -0.66 -3.57
CA CYS A 62 3.70 -1.87 -3.57
C CYS A 62 3.06 -2.12 -2.20
N MET A 63 3.84 -2.01 -1.13
CA MET A 63 3.36 -2.21 0.23
C MET A 63 2.31 -1.17 0.61
N VAL A 64 2.55 0.09 0.27
CA VAL A 64 1.61 1.16 0.58
C VAL A 64 0.33 1.01 -0.25
N ALA A 65 0.43 0.67 -1.52
CA ALA A 65 -0.74 0.43 -2.37
C ALA A 65 -1.59 -0.72 -1.82
N PHE A 66 -0.97 -1.82 -1.42
CA PHE A 66 -1.65 -2.94 -0.79
C PHE A 66 -2.36 -2.51 0.50
N ALA A 67 -1.66 -1.78 1.37
CA ALA A 67 -2.22 -1.31 2.64
C ALA A 67 -3.40 -0.36 2.44
N CYS A 68 -3.30 0.56 1.47
CA CYS A 68 -4.40 1.47 1.12
C CYS A 68 -5.61 0.70 0.60
N GLY A 69 -5.36 -0.33 -0.21
CA GLY A 69 -6.42 -1.20 -0.72
C GLY A 69 -7.15 -1.93 0.39
N VAL A 70 -6.42 -2.55 1.32
CA VAL A 70 -7.00 -3.25 2.47
C VAL A 70 -7.77 -2.29 3.36
N THR A 71 -7.23 -1.10 3.59
CA THR A 71 -7.91 -0.05 4.37
C THR A 71 -9.26 0.31 3.74
N ALA A 72 -9.32 0.43 2.40
CA ALA A 72 -10.56 0.70 1.69
C ALA A 72 -11.57 -0.43 1.85
N VAL A 73 -11.12 -1.69 1.82
CA VAL A 73 -11.99 -2.85 2.05
C VAL A 73 -12.57 -2.82 3.46
N LEU A 74 -11.76 -2.53 4.46
CA LEU A 74 -12.22 -2.43 5.85
C LEU A 74 -13.27 -1.32 6.01
N ALA A 75 -13.03 -0.17 5.40
CA ALA A 75 -13.99 0.95 5.43
C ALA A 75 -15.32 0.57 4.78
N GLU A 76 -15.27 -0.14 3.65
CA GLU A 76 -16.48 -0.62 2.95
C GLU A 76 -17.30 -1.55 3.83
N LYS A 77 -16.63 -2.36 4.66
CA LYS A 77 -17.29 -3.30 5.57
C LYS A 77 -17.68 -2.66 6.91
N GLY A 78 -17.51 -1.35 7.06
CA GLY A 78 -17.90 -0.62 8.26
C GLY A 78 -16.94 -0.80 9.44
N VAL A 79 -15.74 -1.30 9.18
CA VAL A 79 -14.73 -1.44 10.25
C VAL A 79 -14.05 -0.08 10.48
N LYS A 80 -14.17 0.42 11.71
CA LYS A 80 -13.61 1.72 12.10
C LYS A 80 -12.60 1.50 13.22
N PRO A 81 -11.29 1.48 12.91
CA PRO A 81 -10.28 1.30 13.94
C PRO A 81 -10.24 2.49 14.88
N ALA A 82 -10.06 2.23 16.17
CA ALA A 82 -9.87 3.26 17.18
C ALA A 82 -8.42 3.76 17.18
N TYR A 83 -7.47 2.92 16.80
CA TYR A 83 -6.04 3.24 16.79
C TYR A 83 -5.41 2.76 15.50
N LEU A 84 -4.46 3.56 15.00
CA LEU A 84 -3.69 3.26 13.78
C LEU A 84 -2.20 3.43 14.12
N ALA A 85 -1.38 2.48 13.70
CA ALA A 85 0.06 2.56 13.88
C ALA A 85 0.76 1.86 12.72
N GLY A 86 1.98 2.28 12.42
CA GLY A 86 2.78 1.68 11.37
C GLY A 86 4.25 1.67 11.74
N LEU A 87 4.96 0.61 11.34
CA LEU A 87 6.39 0.48 11.57
C LEU A 87 7.14 1.02 10.35
N SER A 88 7.91 2.11 10.53
CA SER A 88 8.72 2.73 9.46
C SER A 88 7.87 3.04 8.21
N LEU A 89 8.02 2.27 7.13
CA LEU A 89 7.20 2.41 5.92
C LEU A 89 5.70 2.39 6.23
N GLY A 90 5.27 1.57 7.18
CA GLY A 90 3.87 1.45 7.57
C GLY A 90 3.28 2.75 8.13
N GLU A 91 4.10 3.71 8.54
CA GLU A 91 3.63 5.03 8.98
C GLU A 91 2.88 5.76 7.87
N TYR A 92 3.32 5.64 6.62
CA TYR A 92 2.62 6.25 5.48
C TYR A 92 1.22 5.67 5.31
N SER A 93 1.09 4.36 5.47
CA SER A 93 -0.19 3.66 5.40
C SER A 93 -1.11 4.07 6.55
N ALA A 94 -0.58 4.17 7.77
CA ALA A 94 -1.33 4.62 8.94
C ALA A 94 -1.82 6.07 8.78
N LEU A 95 -0.98 6.96 8.25
CA LEU A 95 -1.35 8.34 7.98
C LEU A 95 -2.42 8.43 6.89
N GLN A 96 -2.35 7.61 5.87
CA GLN A 96 -3.39 7.52 4.85
C GLN A 96 -4.72 7.09 5.47
N ALA A 97 -4.71 6.04 6.27
CA ALA A 97 -5.91 5.53 6.93
C ALA A 97 -6.52 6.57 7.90
N ALA A 98 -5.68 7.40 8.51
CA ALA A 98 -6.11 8.50 9.39
C ALA A 98 -6.62 9.73 8.63
N GLY A 99 -6.56 9.73 7.28
CA GLY A 99 -7.05 10.83 6.46
C GLY A 99 -6.05 11.95 6.20
N VAL A 100 -4.78 11.79 6.61
CA VAL A 100 -3.72 12.79 6.36
C VAL A 100 -3.35 12.82 4.88
N PHE A 101 -3.27 11.64 4.24
CA PHE A 101 -2.99 11.49 2.81
C PHE A 101 -4.13 10.74 2.12
N THR A 102 -4.35 11.04 0.83
CA THR A 102 -5.11 10.13 -0.03
C THR A 102 -4.23 8.92 -0.38
N ALA A 103 -4.85 7.84 -0.86
CA ALA A 103 -4.09 6.67 -1.33
C ALA A 103 -3.09 7.06 -2.41
N LYS A 104 -3.52 7.85 -3.40
CA LYS A 104 -2.66 8.37 -4.46
C LYS A 104 -1.45 9.10 -3.89
N GLN A 105 -1.66 10.01 -2.94
CA GLN A 105 -0.58 10.78 -2.31
C GLN A 105 0.39 9.88 -1.55
N ALA A 106 -0.11 8.93 -0.77
CA ALA A 106 0.73 8.04 0.01
C ALA A 106 1.61 7.15 -0.88
N ILE A 107 1.03 6.58 -1.94
CA ILE A 107 1.75 5.70 -2.87
C ILE A 107 2.82 6.50 -3.64
N GLU A 108 2.44 7.65 -4.21
CA GLU A 108 3.35 8.48 -5.00
C GLU A 108 4.45 9.08 -4.15
N LEU A 109 4.15 9.43 -2.89
CA LEU A 109 5.14 9.99 -1.97
C LEU A 109 6.26 8.98 -1.67
N THR A 110 5.94 7.71 -1.46
CA THR A 110 6.94 6.68 -1.22
C THR A 110 7.82 6.44 -2.45
N ALA A 111 7.24 6.45 -3.64
CA ALA A 111 8.00 6.35 -4.89
C ALA A 111 8.91 7.56 -5.08
N PHE A 112 8.42 8.77 -4.82
CA PHE A 112 9.17 10.02 -4.93
C PHE A 112 10.33 10.08 -3.93
N ARG A 113 10.07 9.70 -2.67
CA ARG A 113 11.08 9.68 -1.62
C ARG A 113 12.31 8.88 -2.02
N LEU A 114 12.11 7.74 -2.67
CA LEU A 114 13.20 6.88 -3.11
C LEU A 114 13.97 7.48 -4.27
N SER A 115 13.31 8.21 -5.16
CA SER A 115 14.00 8.89 -6.25
C SER A 115 14.96 9.96 -5.72
N LEU A 116 14.64 10.60 -4.60
CA LEU A 116 15.52 11.57 -3.95
C LEU A 116 16.76 10.94 -3.32
N ILE A 117 16.64 9.72 -2.81
CA ILE A 117 17.74 9.01 -2.18
C ILE A 117 18.79 8.59 -3.22
N HIS A 118 18.38 8.37 -4.47
CA HIS A 118 19.27 7.94 -5.55
C HIS A 118 19.89 9.10 -6.34
N ILE A 119 19.57 10.32 -5.97
CA ILE A 119 20.24 11.51 -6.52
C ILE A 119 21.50 11.79 -5.73
#